data_4be40dd9849d66674270eb838494b6f2
#
_entry.id   4be40dd9849d66674270eb838494b6f2
#
_cell.length_a   1.000
_cell.length_b   1.000
_cell.length_c   1.000
_cell.angle_alpha   90.00
_cell.angle_beta   90.00
_cell.angle_gamma   90.00
#
_symmetry.space_group_name_H-M   'P 1'
#
loop_
_entity.id
_entity.type
_entity.pdbx_description
1 polymer ?
#
loop_
_entity_poly.entity_id
_entity_poly.type
_entity_poly.pdbx_seq_one_letter_code
_entity_poly.pdbx_strand_id
1 'polypeptide(L)'
;AHAAWKDAESDFIGILRMWNALQPFRDERGKWRRNALRKFSTASYLNMRRVIEWSNVVDELADAESAHLKRGSGKDAAEIAYPYASIHRSLLAGVPRQFGLWDRENKAYRSASGGFFAVFPGSGLFAAPKRWEWVVAMELVETSRLWARRMARIDPEWVEQVAPHLCRSVYGEARWDEAQGAVYGKERVVCGGLAVVMGRRVHYGRVDAKLAHGVFVREGLLGGGLRKRGKFLDFIDELREEVGTIEDKLRRPAGVWDEDAVVAYCEERIPQEV
;
A
#
# COMPACT_ATOMS: atom_id res chain seq x y z
N ALA A 1 3.57 32.65 11.79
CA ALA A 1 3.74 33.45 10.58
C ALA A 1 3.25 32.71 9.33
N HIS A 2 3.54 31.45 9.13
CA HIS A 2 3.23 30.70 7.90
C HIS A 2 1.97 29.84 7.97
N ALA A 3 1.06 30.12 8.91
CA ALA A 3 -0.15 29.33 9.15
C ALA A 3 -1.09 29.27 7.92
N ALA A 4 -1.12 30.34 7.10
CA ALA A 4 -1.96 30.43 5.91
C ALA A 4 -1.62 29.38 4.84
N TRP A 5 -0.38 28.86 4.80
CA TRP A 5 0.06 27.86 3.84
C TRP A 5 0.11 26.45 4.42
N LYS A 6 -0.05 26.30 5.74
CA LYS A 6 -0.05 24.97 6.35
C LYS A 6 -1.21 24.14 5.82
N ASP A 7 -0.91 22.89 5.56
CA ASP A 7 -1.88 21.86 5.23
C ASP A 7 -1.88 20.80 6.32
N ALA A 8 -3.07 20.35 6.70
CA ALA A 8 -3.22 19.37 7.78
C ALA A 8 -2.86 17.94 7.37
N GLU A 9 -2.73 17.68 6.07
CA GLU A 9 -2.42 16.37 5.52
C GLU A 9 -0.99 16.28 4.98
N SER A 10 -0.38 17.43 4.58
CA SER A 10 0.91 17.42 3.90
C SER A 10 1.68 18.73 4.05
N ASP A 11 2.87 18.67 4.63
CA ASP A 11 3.81 19.78 4.62
C ASP A 11 4.27 20.15 3.20
N PHE A 12 4.28 19.19 2.26
CA PHE A 12 4.67 19.40 0.86
C PHE A 12 3.62 20.23 0.10
N ILE A 13 2.33 19.98 0.35
CA ILE A 13 1.25 20.81 -0.18
C ILE A 13 1.36 22.22 0.40
N GLY A 14 1.75 22.37 1.66
CA GLY A 14 2.04 23.67 2.27
C GLY A 14 3.16 24.42 1.54
N ILE A 15 4.23 23.72 1.15
CA ILE A 15 5.33 24.29 0.36
C ILE A 15 4.85 24.70 -1.04
N LEU A 16 4.03 23.88 -1.70
CA LEU A 16 3.45 24.21 -3.01
C LEU A 16 2.53 25.43 -2.93
N ARG A 17 1.70 25.54 -1.90
CA ARG A 17 0.85 26.72 -1.68
C ARG A 17 1.69 28.00 -1.53
N MET A 18 2.79 27.90 -0.78
CA MET A 18 3.74 29.02 -0.64
C MET A 18 4.38 29.36 -1.97
N TRP A 19 4.80 28.37 -2.75
CA TRP A 19 5.37 28.56 -4.08
C TRP A 19 4.37 29.25 -5.02
N ASN A 20 3.14 28.78 -5.07
CA ASN A 20 2.07 29.36 -5.88
C ASN A 20 1.75 30.81 -5.48
N ALA A 21 1.79 31.11 -4.18
CA ALA A 21 1.60 32.47 -3.67
C ALA A 21 2.71 33.46 -4.10
N LEU A 22 3.88 32.95 -4.48
CA LEU A 22 5.00 33.74 -4.99
C LEU A 22 4.90 34.00 -6.50
N GLN A 23 4.21 33.15 -7.27
CA GLN A 23 4.17 33.25 -8.73
C GLN A 23 3.65 34.58 -9.28
N PRO A 24 2.63 35.25 -8.69
CA PRO A 24 2.16 36.57 -9.15
C PRO A 24 3.23 37.65 -9.14
N PHE A 25 4.35 37.44 -8.44
CA PHE A 25 5.48 38.38 -8.38
C PHE A 25 6.56 38.11 -9.43
N ARG A 26 6.35 37.14 -10.31
CA ARG A 26 7.16 36.88 -11.51
C ARG A 26 6.51 37.56 -12.73
N ASP A 27 7.30 38.03 -13.66
CA ASP A 27 6.82 38.46 -14.97
C ASP A 27 6.76 37.29 -15.96
N GLU A 28 6.23 37.54 -17.17
CA GLU A 28 6.11 36.54 -18.25
C GLU A 28 7.46 35.93 -18.67
N ARG A 29 8.57 36.61 -18.38
CA ARG A 29 9.94 36.11 -18.63
C ARG A 29 10.56 35.41 -17.43
N GLY A 30 9.78 35.14 -16.39
CA GLY A 30 10.22 34.48 -15.17
C GLY A 30 11.04 35.38 -14.21
N LYS A 31 11.20 36.69 -14.49
CA LYS A 31 11.99 37.61 -13.64
C LYS A 31 11.14 38.11 -12.46
N TRP A 32 11.80 38.24 -11.31
CA TRP A 32 11.16 38.74 -10.10
C TRP A 32 10.92 40.24 -10.13
N ARG A 33 9.69 40.69 -9.86
CA ARG A 33 9.33 42.09 -9.58
C ARG A 33 9.83 42.41 -8.17
N ARG A 34 11.13 42.77 -8.03
CA ARG A 34 11.85 42.85 -6.76
C ARG A 34 11.16 43.67 -5.68
N ASN A 35 10.59 44.84 -6.00
CA ASN A 35 9.93 45.70 -5.02
C ASN A 35 8.64 45.04 -4.47
N ALA A 36 7.83 44.43 -5.33
CA ALA A 36 6.60 43.74 -4.95
C ALA A 36 6.93 42.47 -4.13
N LEU A 37 7.92 41.69 -4.59
CA LEU A 37 8.39 40.51 -3.86
C LEU A 37 8.94 40.89 -2.48
N ARG A 38 9.69 42.02 -2.35
CA ARG A 38 10.19 42.46 -1.05
C ARG A 38 9.05 42.80 -0.08
N LYS A 39 8.04 43.54 -0.53
CA LYS A 39 6.87 43.87 0.29
C LYS A 39 6.15 42.62 0.76
N PHE A 40 5.88 41.71 -0.14
CA PHE A 40 5.24 40.43 0.17
C PHE A 40 6.08 39.60 1.12
N SER A 41 7.38 39.43 0.86
CA SER A 41 8.27 38.65 1.70
C SER A 41 8.35 39.18 3.11
N THR A 42 8.43 40.51 3.28
CA THR A 42 8.42 41.14 4.61
C THR A 42 7.09 40.90 5.34
N ALA A 43 5.96 41.12 4.67
CA ALA A 43 4.63 40.88 5.24
C ALA A 43 4.39 39.41 5.62
N SER A 44 5.01 38.50 4.89
CA SER A 44 4.86 37.04 5.08
C SER A 44 5.98 36.44 5.92
N TYR A 45 6.90 37.22 6.46
CA TYR A 45 8.07 36.75 7.23
C TYR A 45 8.95 35.79 6.43
N LEU A 46 9.05 36.00 5.11
CA LEU A 46 9.92 35.24 4.23
C LEU A 46 11.25 35.98 4.02
N ASN A 47 12.34 35.21 3.96
CA ASN A 47 13.63 35.74 3.56
C ASN A 47 13.69 35.82 2.03
N MET A 48 13.63 37.05 1.46
CA MET A 48 13.64 37.28 0.01
C MET A 48 14.83 36.63 -0.70
N ARG A 49 16.04 36.66 -0.10
CA ARG A 49 17.23 36.03 -0.69
C ARG A 49 17.03 34.52 -0.86
N ARG A 50 16.52 33.86 0.20
CA ARG A 50 16.22 32.42 0.12
C ARG A 50 15.10 32.08 -0.87
N VAL A 51 14.12 32.97 -1.05
CA VAL A 51 13.08 32.80 -2.09
C VAL A 51 13.70 32.82 -3.47
N ILE A 52 14.63 33.73 -3.73
CA ILE A 52 15.33 33.82 -5.02
C ILE A 52 16.23 32.59 -5.23
N GLU A 53 17.02 32.19 -4.22
CA GLU A 53 17.84 30.98 -4.26
C GLU A 53 16.98 29.73 -4.56
N TRP A 54 15.85 29.58 -3.87
CA TRP A 54 14.91 28.49 -4.12
C TRP A 54 14.38 28.50 -5.57
N SER A 55 14.00 29.69 -6.06
CA SER A 55 13.53 29.86 -7.42
C SER A 55 14.58 29.41 -8.45
N ASN A 56 15.86 29.81 -8.26
CA ASN A 56 16.93 29.43 -9.18
C ASN A 56 17.07 27.91 -9.25
N VAL A 57 17.00 27.22 -8.09
CA VAL A 57 17.05 25.73 -8.07
C VAL A 57 15.86 25.11 -8.82
N VAL A 58 14.65 25.67 -8.64
CA VAL A 58 13.47 25.17 -9.36
C VAL A 58 13.60 25.38 -10.87
N ASP A 59 14.12 26.56 -11.28
CA ASP A 59 14.33 26.88 -12.70
C ASP A 59 15.39 25.95 -13.32
N GLU A 60 16.51 25.69 -12.63
CA GLU A 60 17.55 24.74 -13.05
C GLU A 60 17.01 23.31 -13.19
N LEU A 61 16.19 22.87 -12.24
CA LEU A 61 15.55 21.55 -12.31
C LEU A 61 14.56 21.44 -13.46
N ALA A 62 13.75 22.49 -13.70
CA ALA A 62 12.82 22.55 -14.82
C ALA A 62 13.54 22.52 -16.18
N ASP A 63 14.67 23.21 -16.30
CA ASP A 63 15.51 23.18 -17.50
C ASP A 63 16.10 21.78 -17.74
N ALA A 64 16.60 21.13 -16.69
CA ALA A 64 17.12 19.78 -16.76
C ALA A 64 16.03 18.77 -17.17
N GLU A 65 14.84 18.85 -16.58
CA GLU A 65 13.69 18.01 -16.91
C GLU A 65 13.25 18.24 -18.37
N SER A 66 13.15 19.50 -18.80
CA SER A 66 12.80 19.85 -20.18
C SER A 66 13.80 19.28 -21.20
N ALA A 67 15.08 19.21 -20.86
CA ALA A 67 16.09 18.57 -21.69
C ALA A 67 15.90 17.03 -21.77
N HIS A 68 15.42 16.39 -20.70
CA HIS A 68 15.05 14.98 -20.71
C HIS A 68 13.76 14.70 -21.46
N LEU A 69 12.72 15.53 -21.28
CA LEU A 69 11.41 15.39 -21.93
C LEU A 69 11.47 15.64 -23.43
N LYS A 70 12.36 16.52 -23.92
CA LYS A 70 12.58 16.71 -25.36
C LYS A 70 13.11 15.45 -26.09
N ARG A 71 13.56 14.44 -25.37
CA ARG A 71 13.87 13.11 -25.90
C ARG A 71 12.67 12.17 -25.97
N GLY A 72 11.55 12.49 -25.29
CA GLY A 72 10.29 11.77 -25.36
C GLY A 72 9.17 12.73 -25.77
N SER A 73 8.79 12.72 -27.04
CA SER A 73 7.76 13.60 -27.60
C SER A 73 6.44 13.56 -26.82
N GLY A 74 5.93 14.71 -26.40
CA GLY A 74 4.60 14.84 -25.85
C GLY A 74 4.26 16.28 -25.56
N LYS A 75 3.47 16.89 -26.41
CA LYS A 75 2.86 18.19 -26.27
C LYS A 75 1.93 18.28 -25.07
N ASP A 76 1.76 19.51 -24.61
CA ASP A 76 0.78 20.06 -23.69
C ASP A 76 1.28 20.22 -22.25
N ALA A 77 1.92 21.40 -22.04
CA ALA A 77 1.94 22.07 -20.73
C ALA A 77 0.55 22.69 -20.48
N ALA A 78 -0.51 21.88 -20.49
CA ALA A 78 -1.75 22.22 -19.83
C ALA A 78 -1.45 22.23 -18.33
N GLU A 79 -2.10 23.13 -17.60
CA GLU A 79 -2.04 23.26 -16.14
C GLU A 79 -2.18 21.88 -15.47
N ILE A 80 -1.03 21.23 -15.20
CA ILE A 80 -1.00 19.88 -14.66
C ILE A 80 -1.36 20.04 -13.18
N ALA A 81 -2.64 19.86 -12.88
CA ALA A 81 -3.09 19.64 -11.52
C ALA A 81 -2.45 18.34 -11.03
N TYR A 82 -1.33 18.45 -10.31
CA TYR A 82 -0.68 17.29 -9.72
C TYR A 82 -1.56 16.69 -8.63
N PRO A 83 -2.18 15.51 -8.83
CA PRO A 83 -2.99 14.90 -7.81
C PRO A 83 -2.15 14.64 -6.57
N TYR A 84 -2.74 14.79 -5.39
CA TYR A 84 -2.08 14.50 -4.10
C TYR A 84 -1.31 13.17 -4.12
N ALA A 85 -1.95 12.13 -4.63
CA ALA A 85 -1.37 10.79 -4.73
C ALA A 85 -0.07 10.76 -5.58
N SER A 86 -0.02 11.46 -6.71
CA SER A 86 1.14 11.45 -7.60
C SER A 86 2.36 12.10 -6.93
N ILE A 87 2.17 13.26 -6.27
CA ILE A 87 3.23 13.93 -5.53
C ILE A 87 3.78 13.01 -4.43
N HIS A 88 2.89 12.44 -3.62
CA HIS A 88 3.32 11.71 -2.43
C HIS A 88 3.86 10.32 -2.75
N ARG A 89 3.40 9.67 -3.82
CA ARG A 89 4.04 8.45 -4.34
C ARG A 89 5.46 8.71 -4.86
N SER A 90 5.68 9.82 -5.58
CA SER A 90 7.02 10.18 -6.06
C SER A 90 7.96 10.46 -4.90
N LEU A 91 7.49 11.18 -3.86
CA LEU A 91 8.28 11.41 -2.65
C LEU A 91 8.58 10.09 -1.91
N LEU A 92 7.56 9.24 -1.74
CA LEU A 92 7.72 7.94 -1.08
C LEU A 92 8.69 7.03 -1.83
N ALA A 93 8.71 7.06 -3.16
CA ALA A 93 9.68 6.31 -3.98
C ALA A 93 11.13 6.74 -3.71
N GLY A 94 11.35 8.02 -3.38
CA GLY A 94 12.68 8.54 -3.01
C GLY A 94 13.12 8.14 -1.59
N VAL A 95 12.15 7.85 -0.69
CA VAL A 95 12.43 7.48 0.71
C VAL A 95 11.56 6.29 1.18
N PRO A 96 11.65 5.14 0.52
CA PRO A 96 10.68 4.06 0.65
C PRO A 96 10.69 3.35 2.02
N ARG A 97 11.59 3.71 2.92
CA ARG A 97 11.66 3.22 4.30
C ARG A 97 11.28 4.27 5.34
N GLN A 98 11.05 5.52 4.93
CA GLN A 98 10.76 6.62 5.85
C GLN A 98 9.24 6.85 5.98
N PHE A 99 8.52 5.80 6.32
CA PHE A 99 7.10 5.87 6.63
C PHE A 99 6.81 5.27 8.00
N GLY A 100 5.63 5.55 8.53
CA GLY A 100 5.24 5.07 9.85
C GLY A 100 3.74 4.92 10.00
N LEU A 101 3.40 4.02 10.91
CA LEU A 101 2.05 3.73 11.37
C LEU A 101 1.83 4.37 12.75
N TRP A 102 0.72 5.06 12.94
CA TRP A 102 0.37 5.67 14.22
C TRP A 102 0.14 4.60 15.30
N ASP A 103 0.91 4.69 16.35
CA ASP A 103 0.79 3.87 17.56
C ASP A 103 0.09 4.68 18.65
N ARG A 104 -1.08 4.21 19.08
CA ARG A 104 -1.92 4.91 20.05
C ARG A 104 -1.35 4.84 21.47
N GLU A 105 -0.67 3.76 21.80
CA GLU A 105 -0.11 3.54 23.14
C GLU A 105 1.10 4.45 23.35
N ASN A 106 2.02 4.47 22.39
CA ASN A 106 3.22 5.29 22.45
C ASN A 106 2.99 6.75 22.04
N LYS A 107 1.81 7.11 21.52
CA LYS A 107 1.49 8.43 20.96
C LYS A 107 2.56 8.94 19.99
N ALA A 108 3.06 8.03 19.16
CA ALA A 108 4.13 8.25 18.21
C ALA A 108 3.91 7.38 16.96
N TYR A 109 4.66 7.61 15.89
CA TYR A 109 4.64 6.77 14.71
C TYR A 109 5.68 5.67 14.84
N ARG A 110 5.26 4.41 14.73
CA ARG A 110 6.17 3.28 14.59
C ARG A 110 6.77 3.31 13.20
N SER A 111 8.09 3.41 13.11
CA SER A 111 8.82 3.53 11.86
C SER A 111 9.02 2.18 11.17
N ALA A 112 8.95 2.17 9.85
CA ALA A 112 9.34 1.02 9.03
C ALA A 112 10.86 0.71 9.13
N SER A 113 11.67 1.68 9.53
CA SER A 113 13.10 1.50 9.80
C SER A 113 13.42 1.03 11.22
N GLY A 114 12.39 0.84 12.04
CA GLY A 114 12.50 0.51 13.46
C GLY A 114 12.36 1.72 14.37
N GLY A 115 11.97 1.48 15.63
CA GLY A 115 11.74 2.52 16.64
C GLY A 115 10.51 3.39 16.36
N PHE A 116 10.49 4.56 17.01
CA PHE A 116 9.38 5.51 16.96
C PHE A 116 9.87 6.90 16.64
N PHE A 117 9.03 7.68 15.92
CA PHE A 117 9.24 9.10 15.73
C PHE A 117 7.98 9.91 16.04
N ALA A 118 8.18 11.16 16.42
CA ALA A 118 7.09 12.08 16.75
C ALA A 118 6.96 13.17 15.67
N VAL A 119 5.75 13.70 15.51
CA VAL A 119 5.51 14.83 14.60
C VAL A 119 6.15 16.10 15.17
N PHE A 120 6.99 16.74 14.37
CA PHE A 120 7.59 18.00 14.77
C PHE A 120 6.52 19.12 14.94
N PRO A 121 6.59 19.95 16.01
CA PRO A 121 5.58 20.98 16.26
C PRO A 121 5.40 22.02 15.13
N GLY A 122 6.41 22.18 14.27
CA GLY A 122 6.35 23.05 13.10
C GLY A 122 5.57 22.50 11.91
N SER A 123 5.34 21.16 11.84
CA SER A 123 4.57 20.53 10.80
C SER A 123 3.09 20.93 10.83
N GLY A 124 2.44 20.96 9.66
CA GLY A 124 1.00 21.12 9.53
C GLY A 124 0.23 19.96 10.17
N LEU A 125 0.78 18.75 10.12
CA LEU A 125 0.19 17.54 10.70
C LEU A 125 0.16 17.60 12.25
N PHE A 126 1.02 18.41 12.88
CA PHE A 126 1.03 18.55 14.35
C PHE A 126 -0.27 19.15 14.88
N ALA A 127 -0.81 20.14 14.17
CA ALA A 127 -2.05 20.82 14.52
C ALA A 127 -3.31 20.15 13.94
N ALA A 128 -3.16 19.03 13.23
CA ALA A 128 -4.29 18.32 12.66
C ALA A 128 -5.28 17.86 13.75
N PRO A 129 -6.59 17.94 13.54
CA PRO A 129 -7.61 17.59 14.54
C PRO A 129 -7.57 16.10 14.89
N LYS A 130 -7.06 15.27 14.00
CA LYS A 130 -6.82 13.83 14.22
C LYS A 130 -5.42 13.45 13.75
N ARG A 131 -4.87 12.39 14.32
CA ARG A 131 -3.63 11.78 13.80
C ARG A 131 -3.95 10.91 12.60
N TRP A 132 -3.19 11.10 11.52
CA TRP A 132 -3.28 10.25 10.36
C TRP A 132 -2.67 8.89 10.69
N GLU A 133 -3.30 7.84 10.23
CA GLU A 133 -2.84 6.47 10.53
C GLU A 133 -1.47 6.20 9.90
N TRP A 134 -1.30 6.58 8.64
CA TRP A 134 -0.08 6.36 7.89
C TRP A 134 0.52 7.67 7.39
N VAL A 135 1.82 7.80 7.55
CA VAL A 135 2.56 9.00 7.12
C VAL A 135 3.91 8.63 6.49
N VAL A 136 4.37 9.49 5.57
CA VAL A 136 5.76 9.53 5.12
C VAL A 136 6.46 10.70 5.80
N ALA A 137 7.75 10.56 6.11
CA ALA A 137 8.59 11.60 6.68
C ALA A 137 9.86 11.76 5.84
N MET A 138 10.10 12.95 5.29
CA MET A 138 11.28 13.20 4.46
C MET A 138 12.54 13.44 5.27
N GLU A 139 12.40 13.90 6.50
CA GLU A 139 13.50 14.26 7.36
C GLU A 139 13.25 13.77 8.78
N LEU A 140 14.16 12.98 9.31
CA LEU A 140 14.16 12.53 10.70
C LEU A 140 15.35 13.19 11.42
N VAL A 141 15.05 13.92 12.49
CA VAL A 141 16.05 14.65 13.28
C VAL A 141 16.02 14.18 14.72
N GLU A 142 17.13 13.68 15.17
CA GLU A 142 17.29 13.23 16.55
C GLU A 142 17.77 14.37 17.46
N THR A 143 17.05 14.56 18.57
CA THR A 143 17.41 15.49 19.62
C THR A 143 17.12 14.80 20.96
N SER A 144 16.19 15.27 21.77
CA SER A 144 15.68 14.55 22.96
C SER A 144 14.87 13.31 22.59
N ARG A 145 14.34 13.29 21.37
CA ARG A 145 13.67 12.17 20.71
C ARG A 145 13.76 12.34 19.20
N LEU A 146 13.39 11.30 18.44
CA LEU A 146 13.38 11.36 16.99
C LEU A 146 12.14 12.13 16.51
N TRP A 147 12.36 13.26 15.82
CA TRP A 147 11.35 14.13 15.25
C TRP A 147 11.27 13.95 13.75
N ALA A 148 10.06 13.80 13.24
CA ALA A 148 9.81 13.84 11.80
C ALA A 148 9.41 15.25 11.35
N ARG A 149 10.15 15.74 10.36
CA ARG A 149 9.89 17.01 9.67
C ARG A 149 9.50 16.73 8.23
N ARG A 150 8.71 17.64 7.64
CA ARG A 150 8.21 17.51 6.26
C ARG A 150 7.52 16.15 6.06
N MET A 151 6.36 16.07 6.65
CA MET A 151 5.54 14.87 6.66
C MET A 151 4.34 15.03 5.74
N ALA A 152 3.80 13.90 5.30
CA ALA A 152 2.50 13.83 4.66
C ALA A 152 1.76 12.54 5.03
N ARG A 153 0.45 12.60 4.99
CA ARG A 153 -0.41 11.42 5.00
C ARG A 153 -0.16 10.60 3.73
N ILE A 154 -0.13 9.31 3.86
CA ILE A 154 -0.06 8.38 2.73
C ILE A 154 -1.14 7.31 2.84
N ASP A 155 -1.43 6.68 1.72
CA ASP A 155 -2.13 5.41 1.66
C ASP A 155 -1.08 4.30 1.78
N PRO A 156 -1.24 3.34 2.71
CA PRO A 156 -0.25 2.28 2.90
C PRO A 156 -0.04 1.41 1.65
N GLU A 157 -1.04 1.24 0.79
CA GLU A 157 -0.90 0.49 -0.46
C GLU A 157 0.12 1.13 -1.44
N TRP A 158 0.37 2.44 -1.31
CA TRP A 158 1.39 3.10 -2.15
C TRP A 158 2.80 2.58 -1.86
N VAL A 159 3.06 2.10 -0.64
CA VAL A 159 4.36 1.51 -0.28
C VAL A 159 4.68 0.29 -1.14
N GLU A 160 3.70 -0.62 -1.28
CA GLU A 160 3.83 -1.78 -2.15
C GLU A 160 4.01 -1.38 -3.62
N GLN A 161 3.24 -0.36 -4.08
CA GLN A 161 3.28 0.10 -5.47
C GLN A 161 4.63 0.71 -5.86
N VAL A 162 5.26 1.47 -4.97
CA VAL A 162 6.52 2.17 -5.27
C VAL A 162 7.77 1.39 -4.88
N ALA A 163 7.67 0.46 -3.94
CA ALA A 163 8.79 -0.32 -3.43
C ALA A 163 8.44 -1.79 -3.18
N PRO A 164 7.93 -2.54 -4.19
CA PRO A 164 7.54 -3.94 -4.02
C PRO A 164 8.70 -4.82 -3.57
N HIS A 165 9.93 -4.47 -3.95
CA HIS A 165 11.16 -5.17 -3.56
C HIS A 165 11.49 -5.09 -2.06
N LEU A 166 10.88 -4.18 -1.32
CA LEU A 166 11.00 -4.06 0.14
C LEU A 166 9.84 -4.75 0.88
N CYS A 167 8.86 -5.23 0.16
CA CYS A 167 7.66 -5.82 0.69
C CYS A 167 7.74 -7.35 0.65
N ARG A 168 7.09 -7.98 1.63
CA ARG A 168 6.95 -9.43 1.69
C ARG A 168 5.48 -9.78 1.87
N SER A 169 4.95 -10.61 0.97
CA SER A 169 3.62 -11.18 1.11
C SER A 169 3.62 -12.35 2.07
N VAL A 170 2.63 -12.40 2.92
CA VAL A 170 2.32 -13.51 3.83
C VAL A 170 0.88 -13.90 3.56
N TYR A 171 0.68 -15.17 3.23
CA TYR A 171 -0.61 -15.71 2.89
C TYR A 171 -1.22 -16.45 4.08
N GLY A 172 -2.51 -16.22 4.32
CA GLY A 172 -3.28 -16.94 5.30
C GLY A 172 -3.78 -18.27 4.74
N GLU A 173 -4.63 -18.91 5.51
CA GLU A 173 -5.21 -20.20 5.18
C GLU A 173 -5.99 -20.15 3.86
N ALA A 174 -5.73 -21.15 3.01
CA ALA A 174 -6.48 -21.36 1.77
C ALA A 174 -7.83 -22.03 2.10
N ARG A 175 -8.92 -21.54 1.49
CA ARG A 175 -10.26 -22.08 1.67
C ARG A 175 -11.02 -22.10 0.36
N TRP A 176 -11.88 -23.09 0.22
CA TRP A 176 -12.81 -23.15 -0.90
C TRP A 176 -13.89 -22.07 -0.77
N ASP A 177 -14.15 -21.38 -1.87
CA ASP A 177 -15.25 -20.43 -1.99
C ASP A 177 -16.28 -20.99 -2.98
N GLU A 178 -17.36 -21.53 -2.46
CA GLU A 178 -18.44 -22.16 -3.24
C GLU A 178 -19.11 -21.16 -4.21
N ALA A 179 -19.23 -19.90 -3.83
CA ALA A 179 -19.86 -18.87 -4.64
C ALA A 179 -19.05 -18.55 -5.89
N GLN A 180 -17.72 -18.59 -5.78
CA GLN A 180 -16.79 -18.30 -6.87
C GLN A 180 -16.28 -19.57 -7.59
N GLY A 181 -16.45 -20.74 -6.97
CA GLY A 181 -15.95 -21.99 -7.50
C GLY A 181 -14.41 -22.05 -7.57
N ALA A 182 -13.72 -21.46 -6.60
CA ALA A 182 -12.27 -21.41 -6.56
C ALA A 182 -11.73 -21.28 -5.13
N VAL A 183 -10.44 -21.60 -4.96
CA VAL A 183 -9.76 -21.50 -3.67
C VAL A 183 -9.18 -20.11 -3.48
N TYR A 184 -9.52 -19.49 -2.36
CA TYR A 184 -9.04 -18.16 -1.98
C TYR A 184 -8.34 -18.18 -0.63
N GLY A 185 -7.44 -17.24 -0.46
CA GLY A 185 -6.79 -16.93 0.81
C GLY A 185 -6.75 -15.44 1.07
N LYS A 186 -6.27 -15.06 2.26
CA LYS A 186 -6.03 -13.66 2.63
C LYS A 186 -4.55 -13.37 2.57
N GLU A 187 -4.17 -12.35 1.81
CA GLU A 187 -2.82 -11.85 1.75
C GLU A 187 -2.62 -10.69 2.70
N ARG A 188 -1.48 -10.67 3.35
CA ARG A 188 -0.95 -9.56 4.15
C ARG A 188 0.41 -9.18 3.59
N VAL A 189 0.56 -7.91 3.18
CA VAL A 189 1.86 -7.41 2.71
C VAL A 189 2.54 -6.65 3.84
N VAL A 190 3.77 -7.02 4.12
CA VAL A 190 4.59 -6.44 5.22
C VAL A 190 5.81 -5.75 4.63
N CYS A 191 6.03 -4.50 5.01
CA CYS A 191 7.21 -3.72 4.66
C CYS A 191 7.81 -3.10 5.93
N GLY A 192 9.10 -3.33 6.18
CA GLY A 192 9.77 -2.82 7.39
C GLY A 192 9.11 -3.23 8.72
N GLY A 193 8.49 -4.42 8.77
CA GLY A 193 7.76 -4.89 9.95
C GLY A 193 6.35 -4.29 10.13
N LEU A 194 5.90 -3.42 9.23
CA LEU A 194 4.57 -2.84 9.22
C LEU A 194 3.71 -3.53 8.16
N ALA A 195 2.48 -3.91 8.50
CA ALA A 195 1.55 -4.51 7.56
C ALA A 195 0.87 -3.40 6.75
N VAL A 196 1.33 -3.16 5.52
CA VAL A 196 0.83 -2.11 4.62
C VAL A 196 -0.43 -2.53 3.87
N VAL A 197 -0.64 -3.83 3.68
CA VAL A 197 -1.90 -4.40 3.18
C VAL A 197 -2.34 -5.49 4.15
N MET A 198 -3.63 -5.49 4.49
CA MET A 198 -4.19 -6.49 5.39
C MET A 198 -5.43 -7.14 4.80
N GLY A 199 -5.38 -8.45 4.64
CA GLY A 199 -6.55 -9.25 4.28
C GLY A 199 -7.03 -9.10 2.84
N ARG A 200 -6.15 -8.72 1.91
CA ARG A 200 -6.46 -8.72 0.47
C ARG A 200 -6.78 -10.14 0.03
N ARG A 201 -7.96 -10.31 -0.58
CA ARG A 201 -8.37 -11.60 -1.10
C ARG A 201 -7.58 -11.93 -2.36
N VAL A 202 -6.99 -13.12 -2.39
CA VAL A 202 -6.18 -13.61 -3.52
C VAL A 202 -6.62 -15.00 -3.93
N HIS A 203 -6.60 -15.25 -5.24
CA HIS A 203 -6.82 -16.59 -5.79
C HIS A 203 -5.60 -17.47 -5.48
N TYR A 204 -5.81 -18.51 -4.66
CA TYR A 204 -4.70 -19.26 -4.07
C TYR A 204 -3.93 -20.10 -5.07
N GLY A 205 -4.54 -20.49 -6.18
CA GLY A 205 -3.86 -21.20 -7.27
C GLY A 205 -2.68 -20.43 -7.89
N ARG A 206 -2.66 -19.09 -7.73
CA ARG A 206 -1.52 -18.25 -8.16
C ARG A 206 -0.40 -18.17 -7.12
N VAL A 207 -0.67 -18.57 -5.88
CA VAL A 207 0.24 -18.53 -4.75
C VAL A 207 0.92 -19.88 -4.57
N ASP A 208 0.08 -20.93 -4.47
CA ASP A 208 0.49 -22.31 -4.33
C ASP A 208 -0.57 -23.20 -5.00
N ALA A 209 -0.29 -23.59 -6.25
CA ALA A 209 -1.20 -24.39 -7.04
C ALA A 209 -1.45 -25.79 -6.42
N LYS A 210 -0.42 -26.37 -5.80
CA LYS A 210 -0.53 -27.70 -5.18
C LYS A 210 -1.44 -27.67 -3.96
N LEU A 211 -1.23 -26.69 -3.07
CA LEU A 211 -2.09 -26.51 -1.89
C LEU A 211 -3.53 -26.18 -2.31
N ALA A 212 -3.70 -25.27 -3.28
CA ALA A 212 -5.02 -24.92 -3.78
C ALA A 212 -5.75 -26.12 -4.37
N HIS A 213 -5.05 -26.98 -5.10
CA HIS A 213 -5.60 -28.22 -5.65
C HIS A 213 -6.05 -29.18 -4.53
N GLY A 214 -5.25 -29.38 -3.49
CA GLY A 214 -5.64 -30.20 -2.34
C GLY A 214 -6.87 -29.68 -1.61
N VAL A 215 -6.95 -28.36 -1.40
CA VAL A 215 -8.15 -27.72 -0.81
C VAL A 215 -9.37 -27.87 -1.72
N PHE A 216 -9.20 -27.69 -3.03
CA PHE A 216 -10.28 -27.91 -4.01
C PHE A 216 -10.81 -29.34 -3.95
N VAL A 217 -9.93 -30.34 -3.95
CA VAL A 217 -10.33 -31.75 -3.89
C VAL A 217 -11.07 -32.04 -2.58
N ARG A 218 -10.52 -31.58 -1.46
CA ARG A 218 -11.08 -31.90 -0.12
C ARG A 218 -12.39 -31.16 0.15
N GLU A 219 -12.41 -29.85 -0.03
CA GLU A 219 -13.54 -29.00 0.35
C GLU A 219 -14.53 -28.79 -0.80
N GLY A 220 -14.03 -28.55 -2.01
CA GLY A 220 -14.87 -28.30 -3.19
C GLY A 220 -15.49 -29.57 -3.74
N LEU A 221 -14.67 -30.58 -4.01
CA LEU A 221 -15.10 -31.79 -4.69
C LEU A 221 -15.78 -32.78 -3.72
N LEU A 222 -15.04 -33.27 -2.73
CA LEU A 222 -15.51 -34.30 -1.80
C LEU A 222 -16.39 -33.73 -0.69
N GLY A 223 -16.17 -32.46 -0.30
CA GLY A 223 -16.97 -31.73 0.68
C GLY A 223 -18.33 -31.24 0.16
N GLY A 224 -18.67 -31.52 -1.11
CA GLY A 224 -19.96 -31.16 -1.70
C GLY A 224 -20.13 -29.70 -2.09
N GLY A 225 -19.04 -28.91 -2.10
CA GLY A 225 -19.05 -27.48 -2.43
C GLY A 225 -19.20 -27.14 -3.92
N LEU A 226 -19.34 -28.12 -4.81
CA LEU A 226 -19.55 -27.93 -6.23
C LEU A 226 -21.03 -27.75 -6.56
N ARG A 227 -21.37 -26.67 -7.29
CA ARG A 227 -22.75 -26.42 -7.76
C ARG A 227 -23.26 -27.47 -8.76
N LYS A 228 -22.36 -28.05 -9.55
CA LYS A 228 -22.64 -29.13 -10.50
C LYS A 228 -21.81 -30.34 -10.12
N ARG A 229 -22.44 -31.36 -9.63
CA ARG A 229 -21.78 -32.62 -9.27
C ARG A 229 -21.65 -33.50 -10.50
N GLY A 230 -20.48 -34.12 -10.65
CA GLY A 230 -20.25 -35.12 -11.69
C GLY A 230 -20.70 -36.50 -11.21
N LYS A 231 -21.15 -37.37 -12.10
CA LYS A 231 -21.64 -38.74 -11.80
C LYS A 231 -20.63 -39.62 -11.00
N PHE A 232 -19.34 -39.33 -11.10
CA PHE A 232 -18.33 -40.07 -10.34
C PHE A 232 -18.38 -39.74 -8.83
N LEU A 233 -18.90 -38.57 -8.45
CA LEU A 233 -19.09 -38.19 -7.03
C LEU A 233 -20.27 -38.98 -6.43
N ASP A 234 -21.30 -39.26 -7.23
CA ASP A 234 -22.42 -40.10 -6.80
C ASP A 234 -21.92 -41.51 -6.44
N PHE A 235 -21.01 -42.06 -7.26
CA PHE A 235 -20.35 -43.33 -6.96
C PHE A 235 -19.51 -43.30 -5.67
N ILE A 236 -18.80 -42.22 -5.40
CA ILE A 236 -18.03 -42.09 -4.15
C ILE A 236 -18.96 -42.02 -2.94
N ASP A 237 -20.09 -41.34 -3.06
CA ASP A 237 -21.09 -41.25 -1.98
C ASP A 237 -21.75 -42.64 -1.73
N GLU A 238 -22.12 -43.37 -2.79
CA GLU A 238 -22.64 -44.72 -2.68
C GLU A 238 -21.64 -45.65 -1.96
N LEU A 239 -20.37 -45.59 -2.34
CA LEU A 239 -19.30 -46.37 -1.71
C LEU A 239 -19.14 -45.99 -0.21
N ARG A 240 -19.22 -44.66 0.12
CA ARG A 240 -19.16 -44.20 1.51
C ARG A 240 -20.31 -44.78 2.34
N GLU A 241 -21.55 -44.78 1.79
CA GLU A 241 -22.73 -45.35 2.44
C GLU A 241 -22.61 -46.87 2.64
N GLU A 242 -22.10 -47.59 1.64
CA GLU A 242 -21.86 -49.05 1.75
C GLU A 242 -20.84 -49.39 2.85
N VAL A 243 -19.75 -48.66 2.91
CA VAL A 243 -18.73 -48.84 3.96
C VAL A 243 -19.30 -48.51 5.33
N GLY A 244 -20.06 -47.39 5.49
CA GLY A 244 -20.74 -47.05 6.73
C GLY A 244 -21.68 -48.14 7.19
N THR A 245 -22.46 -48.76 6.27
CA THR A 245 -23.37 -49.89 6.57
C THR A 245 -22.62 -51.11 7.09
N ILE A 246 -21.43 -51.39 6.54
CA ILE A 246 -20.55 -52.48 6.97
C ILE A 246 -19.97 -52.21 8.36
N GLU A 247 -19.53 -50.98 8.63
CA GLU A 247 -18.97 -50.58 9.91
C GLU A 247 -20.03 -50.65 11.03
N ASP A 248 -21.25 -50.24 10.74
CA ASP A 248 -22.38 -50.33 11.66
C ASP A 248 -22.70 -51.81 12.03
N LYS A 249 -22.68 -52.72 11.05
CA LYS A 249 -22.90 -54.13 11.28
C LYS A 249 -21.78 -54.77 12.11
N LEU A 250 -20.56 -54.31 11.95
CA LEU A 250 -19.38 -54.80 12.70
C LEU A 250 -19.35 -54.22 14.14
N ARG A 251 -20.19 -53.28 14.47
CA ARG A 251 -20.25 -52.55 15.77
C ARG A 251 -18.90 -51.98 16.22
N ARG A 252 -18.01 -51.65 15.30
CA ARG A 252 -16.77 -50.97 15.52
C ARG A 252 -16.38 -50.24 14.25
N PRO A 253 -15.79 -49.04 14.36
CA PRO A 253 -15.20 -48.39 13.21
C PRO A 253 -14.09 -49.32 12.69
N ALA A 254 -14.30 -49.88 11.51
CA ALA A 254 -13.31 -50.79 10.92
C ALA A 254 -12.13 -50.01 10.31
N GLY A 255 -12.24 -48.68 10.23
CA GLY A 255 -11.24 -47.83 9.59
C GLY A 255 -11.07 -48.14 8.09
N VAL A 256 -12.12 -48.69 7.49
CA VAL A 256 -12.10 -49.06 6.07
C VAL A 256 -12.21 -47.86 5.18
N TRP A 257 -12.95 -46.83 5.63
CA TRP A 257 -13.03 -45.56 4.92
C TRP A 257 -11.89 -44.65 5.37
N ASP A 258 -10.91 -44.46 4.49
CA ASP A 258 -9.80 -43.54 4.69
C ASP A 258 -10.02 -42.31 3.78
N GLU A 259 -10.45 -41.19 4.38
CA GLU A 259 -10.73 -39.97 3.67
C GLU A 259 -9.47 -39.37 3.00
N ASP A 260 -8.32 -39.49 3.65
CA ASP A 260 -7.05 -39.05 3.09
C ASP A 260 -6.60 -39.89 1.89
N ALA A 261 -6.89 -41.19 1.89
CA ALA A 261 -6.64 -42.05 0.74
C ALA A 261 -7.56 -41.71 -0.45
N VAL A 262 -8.83 -41.36 -0.20
CA VAL A 262 -9.76 -40.92 -1.24
C VAL A 262 -9.31 -39.55 -1.82
N VAL A 263 -8.88 -38.64 -0.97
CA VAL A 263 -8.31 -37.35 -1.41
C VAL A 263 -7.09 -37.58 -2.29
N ALA A 264 -6.13 -38.37 -1.84
CA ALA A 264 -4.91 -38.67 -2.60
C ALA A 264 -5.24 -39.34 -3.96
N TYR A 265 -6.20 -40.28 -4.00
CA TYR A 265 -6.67 -40.88 -5.22
C TYR A 265 -7.24 -39.87 -6.23
N CYS A 266 -8.02 -38.89 -5.73
CA CYS A 266 -8.57 -37.83 -6.56
C CYS A 266 -7.48 -36.85 -7.02
N GLU A 267 -6.55 -36.47 -6.14
CA GLU A 267 -5.45 -35.56 -6.47
C GLU A 267 -4.56 -36.06 -7.60
N GLU A 268 -4.32 -37.36 -7.65
CA GLU A 268 -3.52 -37.99 -8.73
C GLU A 268 -4.22 -37.97 -10.10
N ARG A 269 -5.56 -37.93 -10.13
CA ARG A 269 -6.35 -38.07 -11.36
C ARG A 269 -6.94 -36.78 -11.88
N ILE A 270 -7.04 -35.79 -11.03
CA ILE A 270 -7.56 -34.46 -11.39
C ILE A 270 -6.39 -33.56 -11.75
N PRO A 271 -6.35 -32.96 -12.95
CA PRO A 271 -5.30 -32.02 -13.32
C PRO A 271 -5.22 -30.83 -12.36
N GLN A 272 -4.00 -30.36 -12.08
CA GLN A 272 -3.76 -29.16 -11.25
C GLN A 272 -4.14 -27.84 -11.96
N GLU A 273 -4.38 -27.89 -13.26
CA GLU A 273 -4.76 -26.75 -14.11
C GLU A 273 -6.28 -26.59 -14.15
N VAL A 274 -6.89 -26.30 -12.99
CA VAL A 274 -8.34 -26.03 -12.91
C VAL A 274 -8.59 -24.60 -12.41
#